data_ba07cf495cff1a41dbbacffcf28557f8
#
_entry.id   ba07cf495cff1a41dbbacffcf28557f8
#
_cell.length_a   1.000
_cell.length_b   1.000
_cell.length_c   1.000
_cell.angle_alpha   90.00
_cell.angle_beta   90.00
_cell.angle_gamma   90.00
#
_symmetry.space_group_name_H-M   'P 1'
#
loop_
_entity.id
_entity.type
_entity.pdbx_description
1 polymer ?
#
loop_
_entity_poly.entity_id
_entity_poly.type
_entity_poly.pdbx_seq_one_letter_code
_entity_poly.pdbx_strand_id
1 'polypeptide(L)'
;MKKISIIFLLICGFTYSQNLTIESGASLTIEKTGTATVGGNFSNSGTVTMNSDADEFSAIKVSGTTSGNVTYNRFVNVASSNEWDLIGSPVDGLSISSFVSINTSGTATLATNGSAYAVGYFDNSTNTWTNYTTGTVGGAGNFDIGKGYQMGTVSGGTQILAFT
;
A
#
# COMPACT_ATOMS: atom_id res chain seq x y z
N MET A 1 -23.69 64.77 9.75
CA MET A 1 -22.97 63.72 8.95
C MET A 1 -22.46 62.65 9.90
N LYS A 2 -23.07 61.45 9.92
CA LYS A 2 -22.66 60.33 10.77
C LYS A 2 -21.43 59.65 10.14
N LYS A 3 -20.31 59.61 10.88
CA LYS A 3 -19.12 58.87 10.51
C LYS A 3 -19.35 57.39 10.79
N ILE A 4 -19.39 56.54 9.77
CA ILE A 4 -19.41 55.07 9.89
C ILE A 4 -17.96 54.62 10.01
N SER A 5 -17.54 54.14 11.20
CA SER A 5 -16.28 53.48 11.43
C SER A 5 -16.44 51.99 11.05
N ILE A 6 -15.81 51.56 9.97
CA ILE A 6 -15.72 50.15 9.61
C ILE A 6 -14.54 49.58 10.38
N ILE A 7 -14.81 48.73 11.40
CA ILE A 7 -13.78 47.95 12.07
C ILE A 7 -13.52 46.70 11.20
N PHE A 8 -12.34 46.67 10.57
CA PHE A 8 -11.86 45.47 9.85
C PHE A 8 -11.33 44.48 10.90
N LEU A 9 -12.16 43.50 11.28
CA LEU A 9 -11.73 42.41 12.15
C LEU A 9 -10.84 41.48 11.35
N LEU A 10 -9.52 41.57 11.52
CA LEU A 10 -8.54 40.63 10.95
C LEU A 10 -8.67 39.31 11.71
N ILE A 11 -9.45 38.36 11.16
CA ILE A 11 -9.51 37.01 11.69
C ILE A 11 -8.19 36.32 11.26
N CYS A 12 -7.21 36.31 12.15
CA CYS A 12 -6.05 35.47 12.04
C CYS A 12 -6.52 34.02 12.18
N GLY A 13 -6.75 33.34 11.06
CA GLY A 13 -7.07 31.93 11.05
C GLY A 13 -5.86 31.13 11.55
N PHE A 14 -5.94 30.60 12.74
CA PHE A 14 -4.99 29.60 13.20
C PHE A 14 -5.26 28.33 12.42
N THR A 15 -4.37 27.98 11.50
CA THR A 15 -4.39 26.67 10.84
C THR A 15 -3.85 25.65 11.83
N TYR A 16 -4.73 24.94 12.49
CA TYR A 16 -4.33 23.78 13.29
C TYR A 16 -3.96 22.63 12.33
N SER A 17 -2.85 21.95 12.62
CA SER A 17 -2.53 20.68 12.00
C SER A 17 -3.69 19.71 12.25
N GLN A 18 -4.37 19.27 11.18
CA GLN A 18 -5.53 18.38 11.29
C GLN A 18 -5.05 16.93 11.38
N ASN A 19 -5.36 16.30 12.50
CA ASN A 19 -5.18 14.85 12.64
C ASN A 19 -6.34 14.12 11.93
N LEU A 20 -6.05 12.94 11.40
CA LEU A 20 -7.05 12.01 10.90
C LEU A 20 -7.05 10.76 11.76
N THR A 21 -8.17 10.46 12.40
CA THR A 21 -8.37 9.24 13.18
C THR A 21 -9.49 8.43 12.57
N ILE A 22 -9.23 7.16 12.30
CA ILE A 22 -10.22 6.17 11.88
C ILE A 22 -10.49 5.27 13.08
N GLU A 23 -11.64 5.42 13.68
CA GLU A 23 -12.04 4.68 14.87
C GLU A 23 -12.39 3.22 14.55
N SER A 24 -12.40 2.36 15.58
CA SER A 24 -12.82 0.97 15.45
C SER A 24 -14.24 0.87 14.88
N GLY A 25 -14.42 0.04 13.86
CA GLY A 25 -15.66 -0.11 13.12
C GLY A 25 -15.89 0.93 12.02
N ALA A 26 -15.09 2.00 11.94
CA ALA A 26 -15.11 2.93 10.82
C ALA A 26 -14.25 2.44 9.66
N SER A 27 -14.56 2.92 8.45
CA SER A 27 -13.78 2.60 7.25
C SER A 27 -13.49 3.85 6.42
N LEU A 28 -12.30 3.90 5.83
CA LEU A 28 -11.88 4.88 4.83
C LEU A 28 -11.39 4.13 3.60
N THR A 29 -11.97 4.44 2.44
CA THR A 29 -11.46 3.95 1.16
C THR A 29 -10.93 5.12 0.36
N ILE A 30 -9.71 5.00 -0.15
CA ILE A 30 -9.12 5.95 -1.10
C ILE A 30 -9.07 5.22 -2.44
N GLU A 31 -9.97 5.63 -3.34
CA GLU A 31 -10.03 5.03 -4.67
C GLU A 31 -8.84 5.45 -5.53
N LYS A 32 -8.59 4.71 -6.59
CA LYS A 32 -7.58 5.06 -7.60
C LYS A 32 -7.73 6.53 -8.02
N THR A 33 -6.64 7.21 -8.28
CA THR A 33 -6.53 8.67 -8.45
C THR A 33 -6.74 9.50 -7.17
N GLY A 34 -7.36 8.92 -6.13
CA GLY A 34 -7.61 9.64 -4.87
C GLY A 34 -6.33 9.94 -4.11
N THR A 35 -6.25 11.14 -3.54
CA THR A 35 -5.18 11.53 -2.63
C THR A 35 -5.76 12.10 -1.35
N ALA A 36 -5.34 11.55 -0.21
CA ALA A 36 -5.63 12.11 1.09
C ALA A 36 -4.39 12.86 1.61
N THR A 37 -4.58 14.08 2.12
CA THR A 37 -3.51 14.85 2.78
C THR A 37 -3.89 15.08 4.23
N VAL A 38 -3.05 14.61 5.15
CA VAL A 38 -3.21 14.76 6.59
C VAL A 38 -2.12 15.71 7.09
N GLY A 39 -2.52 16.92 7.51
CA GLY A 39 -1.60 17.97 7.98
C GLY A 39 -1.00 17.69 9.36
N GLY A 40 -1.54 16.74 10.12
CA GLY A 40 -1.08 16.28 11.43
C GLY A 40 -0.81 14.79 11.45
N ASN A 41 -1.21 14.13 12.54
CA ASN A 41 -1.02 12.70 12.75
C ASN A 41 -2.15 11.90 12.09
N PHE A 42 -1.81 10.70 11.64
CA PHE A 42 -2.76 9.69 11.17
C PHE A 42 -2.80 8.52 12.15
N SER A 43 -4.01 8.16 12.61
CA SER A 43 -4.23 7.02 13.50
C SER A 43 -5.38 6.16 12.97
N ASN A 44 -5.12 4.86 12.79
CA ASN A 44 -6.12 3.92 12.32
C ASN A 44 -6.33 2.77 13.31
N SER A 45 -7.56 2.68 13.84
CA SER A 45 -8.07 1.54 14.62
C SER A 45 -9.21 0.81 13.89
N GLY A 46 -9.60 1.31 12.73
CA GLY A 46 -10.65 0.75 11.87
C GLY A 46 -10.08 0.07 10.63
N THR A 47 -10.69 0.31 9.47
CA THR A 47 -10.26 -0.23 8.19
C THR A 47 -9.88 0.91 7.24
N VAL A 48 -8.66 0.88 6.71
CA VAL A 48 -8.23 1.80 5.66
C VAL A 48 -7.79 1.02 4.44
N THR A 49 -8.44 1.28 3.31
CA THR A 49 -8.16 0.62 2.03
C THR A 49 -7.76 1.65 0.99
N MET A 50 -6.69 1.39 0.29
CA MET A 50 -6.18 2.18 -0.82
C MET A 50 -6.18 1.34 -2.08
N ASN A 51 -6.74 1.85 -3.16
CA ASN A 51 -6.91 1.10 -4.41
C ASN A 51 -6.02 1.64 -5.52
N SER A 52 -5.60 0.76 -6.43
CA SER A 52 -4.96 1.12 -7.70
C SER A 52 -5.51 0.27 -8.84
N ASP A 53 -5.27 0.69 -10.07
CA ASP A 53 -5.37 -0.13 -11.27
C ASP A 53 -4.07 -0.08 -12.08
N ALA A 54 -4.08 -0.43 -13.36
CA ALA A 54 -2.89 -0.51 -14.20
C ALA A 54 -2.16 0.83 -14.32
N ASP A 55 -2.90 1.93 -14.38
CA ASP A 55 -2.39 3.26 -14.73
C ASP A 55 -2.54 4.29 -13.61
N GLU A 56 -3.40 4.01 -12.61
CA GLU A 56 -3.81 4.97 -11.61
C GLU A 56 -3.60 4.44 -10.19
N PHE A 57 -3.09 5.29 -9.31
CA PHE A 57 -2.73 4.94 -7.94
C PHE A 57 -3.36 5.90 -6.95
N SER A 58 -3.79 5.37 -5.80
CA SER A 58 -4.15 6.21 -4.67
C SER A 58 -2.93 6.56 -3.83
N ALA A 59 -3.03 7.65 -3.08
CA ALA A 59 -1.96 8.11 -2.19
C ALA A 59 -2.50 8.67 -0.88
N ILE A 60 -1.73 8.51 0.18
CA ILE A 60 -1.91 9.24 1.44
C ILE A 60 -0.62 9.95 1.81
N LYS A 61 -0.71 11.25 2.09
CA LYS A 61 0.41 12.06 2.57
C LYS A 61 0.12 12.47 4.01
N VAL A 62 1.01 12.10 4.92
CA VAL A 62 0.91 12.45 6.34
C VAL A 62 2.09 13.31 6.72
N SER A 63 1.85 14.47 7.36
CA SER A 63 2.91 15.39 7.80
C SER A 63 3.43 15.06 9.21
N GLY A 64 2.61 14.39 10.03
CA GLY A 64 2.95 13.98 11.40
C GLY A 64 3.34 12.50 11.50
N THR A 65 3.01 11.89 12.64
CA THR A 65 3.22 10.46 12.90
C THR A 65 2.10 9.61 12.34
N THR A 66 2.40 8.36 12.03
CA THR A 66 1.41 7.37 11.58
C THR A 66 1.32 6.22 12.57
N SER A 67 0.11 5.68 12.78
CA SER A 67 -0.14 4.48 13.56
C SER A 67 -1.31 3.68 13.00
N GLY A 68 -1.29 2.37 13.22
CA GLY A 68 -2.28 1.43 12.68
C GLY A 68 -1.97 0.97 11.26
N ASN A 69 -2.72 -0.04 10.80
CA ASN A 69 -2.47 -0.69 9.53
C ASN A 69 -3.29 -0.06 8.39
N VAL A 70 -2.79 -0.17 7.19
CA VAL A 70 -3.51 0.15 5.95
C VAL A 70 -3.40 -1.03 5.00
N THR A 71 -4.44 -1.28 4.22
CA THR A 71 -4.38 -2.23 3.10
C THR A 71 -4.21 -1.46 1.81
N TYR A 72 -3.14 -1.74 1.08
CA TYR A 72 -2.93 -1.20 -0.27
C TYR A 72 -3.18 -2.30 -1.30
N ASN A 73 -4.24 -2.15 -2.08
CA ASN A 73 -4.60 -3.02 -3.18
C ASN A 73 -3.85 -2.57 -4.44
N ARG A 74 -2.72 -3.24 -4.72
CA ARG A 74 -1.83 -2.91 -5.83
C ARG A 74 -2.16 -3.73 -7.07
N PHE A 75 -2.39 -3.08 -8.21
CA PHE A 75 -2.45 -3.77 -9.49
C PHE A 75 -1.07 -4.34 -9.85
N VAL A 76 -1.07 -5.59 -10.34
CA VAL A 76 0.14 -6.33 -10.75
C VAL A 76 -0.19 -7.16 -11.98
N ASN A 77 0.66 -7.10 -13.00
CA ASN A 77 0.47 -7.83 -14.23
C ASN A 77 0.44 -9.36 -14.03
N VAL A 78 -0.15 -10.05 -14.98
CA VAL A 78 -0.15 -11.52 -15.00
C VAL A 78 1.27 -12.01 -15.15
N ALA A 79 1.68 -13.00 -14.31
CA ALA A 79 2.97 -13.65 -14.44
C ALA A 79 3.07 -14.36 -15.79
N SER A 80 3.85 -13.79 -16.69
CA SER A 80 4.16 -14.37 -18.00
C SER A 80 5.66 -14.31 -18.26
N SER A 81 6.10 -14.87 -19.38
CA SER A 81 7.53 -14.88 -19.72
C SER A 81 8.18 -13.49 -19.81
N ASN A 82 7.38 -12.43 -19.99
CA ASN A 82 7.88 -11.08 -20.25
C ASN A 82 7.20 -9.98 -19.42
N GLU A 83 6.28 -10.33 -18.50
CA GLU A 83 5.42 -9.34 -17.80
C GLU A 83 5.45 -9.58 -16.28
N TRP A 84 6.60 -9.29 -15.68
CA TRP A 84 6.75 -9.25 -14.23
C TRP A 84 6.86 -7.80 -13.79
N ASP A 85 6.10 -7.42 -12.79
CA ASP A 85 6.24 -6.10 -12.19
C ASP A 85 7.35 -6.08 -11.15
N LEU A 86 8.10 -4.98 -11.11
CA LEU A 86 9.06 -4.71 -10.07
C LEU A 86 8.45 -3.73 -9.08
N ILE A 87 8.11 -4.22 -7.88
CA ILE A 87 7.35 -3.47 -6.88
C ILE A 87 8.09 -3.43 -5.56
N GLY A 88 8.27 -2.23 -4.99
CA GLY A 88 8.59 -2.06 -3.58
C GLY A 88 7.32 -2.17 -2.74
N SER A 89 7.40 -2.72 -1.52
CA SER A 89 6.23 -2.75 -0.63
C SER A 89 5.75 -1.33 -0.33
N PRO A 90 4.46 -1.02 -0.57
CA PRO A 90 3.89 0.29 -0.23
C PRO A 90 3.60 0.44 1.27
N VAL A 91 3.69 -0.63 2.04
CA VAL A 91 3.51 -0.64 3.50
C VAL A 91 4.77 -1.15 4.19
N ASP A 92 5.11 -0.55 5.32
CA ASP A 92 6.26 -0.94 6.13
C ASP A 92 5.91 -2.11 7.05
N GLY A 93 6.92 -2.90 7.40
CA GLY A 93 6.79 -4.00 8.36
C GLY A 93 6.05 -5.25 7.86
N LEU A 94 5.55 -5.26 6.62
CA LEU A 94 4.84 -6.42 6.05
C LEU A 94 5.80 -7.60 5.84
N SER A 95 5.51 -8.73 6.48
CA SER A 95 6.27 -9.96 6.22
C SER A 95 5.91 -10.57 4.87
N ILE A 96 6.91 -11.11 4.18
CA ILE A 96 6.72 -11.79 2.89
C ILE A 96 5.83 -13.03 3.05
N SER A 97 5.91 -13.73 4.17
CA SER A 97 5.04 -14.88 4.46
C SER A 97 3.57 -14.48 4.64
N SER A 98 3.29 -13.37 5.34
CA SER A 98 1.92 -12.84 5.47
C SER A 98 1.37 -12.38 4.12
N PHE A 99 2.17 -11.65 3.34
CA PHE A 99 1.81 -11.26 1.98
C PHE A 99 1.43 -12.44 1.10
N VAL A 100 2.25 -13.50 1.08
CA VAL A 100 1.96 -14.71 0.32
C VAL A 100 0.68 -15.39 0.83
N SER A 101 0.51 -15.52 2.15
CA SER A 101 -0.68 -16.14 2.75
C SER A 101 -1.97 -15.41 2.36
N ILE A 102 -1.99 -14.07 2.41
CA ILE A 102 -3.14 -13.25 2.03
C ILE A 102 -3.47 -13.42 0.55
N ASN A 103 -2.46 -13.38 -0.31
CA ASN A 103 -2.64 -13.35 -1.76
C ASN A 103 -2.73 -14.73 -2.43
N THR A 104 -2.58 -15.83 -1.67
CA THR A 104 -2.78 -17.21 -2.15
C THR A 104 -4.01 -17.89 -1.54
N SER A 105 -4.76 -17.23 -0.65
CA SER A 105 -5.98 -17.75 -0.04
C SER A 105 -7.25 -17.21 -0.70
N GLY A 106 -8.34 -17.96 -0.66
CA GLY A 106 -9.62 -17.54 -1.25
C GLY A 106 -9.57 -17.45 -2.77
N THR A 107 -9.89 -16.29 -3.34
CA THR A 107 -9.67 -15.97 -4.75
C THR A 107 -8.20 -15.61 -4.94
N ALA A 108 -7.33 -16.62 -4.94
CA ALA A 108 -5.89 -16.45 -5.08
C ALA A 108 -5.52 -15.59 -6.29
N THR A 109 -4.76 -14.53 -6.07
CA THR A 109 -4.33 -13.62 -7.12
C THR A 109 -2.83 -13.70 -7.40
N LEU A 110 -2.00 -14.03 -6.40
CA LEU A 110 -0.58 -14.27 -6.59
C LEU A 110 -0.37 -15.58 -7.37
N ALA A 111 0.36 -15.52 -8.49
CA ALA A 111 0.62 -16.71 -9.28
C ALA A 111 1.56 -17.68 -8.56
N THR A 112 1.40 -18.97 -8.84
CA THR A 112 2.24 -20.04 -8.30
C THR A 112 2.66 -21.01 -9.41
N ASN A 113 3.83 -21.63 -9.26
CA ASN A 113 4.28 -22.71 -10.13
C ASN A 113 4.94 -23.79 -9.25
N GLY A 114 4.22 -24.88 -9.03
CA GLY A 114 4.63 -25.91 -8.07
C GLY A 114 4.77 -25.33 -6.67
N SER A 115 5.95 -25.39 -6.09
CA SER A 115 6.25 -24.83 -4.77
C SER A 115 6.63 -23.34 -4.80
N ALA A 116 6.85 -22.75 -5.99
CA ALA A 116 7.31 -21.38 -6.13
C ALA A 116 6.14 -20.39 -6.19
N TYR A 117 6.28 -19.25 -5.52
CA TYR A 117 5.38 -18.13 -5.57
C TYR A 117 5.89 -17.07 -6.56
N ALA A 118 4.99 -16.41 -7.25
CA ALA A 118 5.35 -15.30 -8.14
C ALA A 118 5.67 -14.02 -7.33
N VAL A 119 6.53 -14.16 -6.37
CA VAL A 119 7.18 -13.07 -5.64
C VAL A 119 8.62 -13.47 -5.37
N GLY A 120 9.58 -12.58 -5.68
CA GLY A 120 11.00 -12.89 -5.56
C GLY A 120 11.88 -11.65 -5.55
N TYR A 121 13.14 -11.86 -5.30
CA TYR A 121 14.16 -10.81 -5.24
C TYR A 121 15.28 -11.09 -6.23
N PHE A 122 16.01 -10.05 -6.61
CA PHE A 122 17.22 -10.19 -7.39
C PHE A 122 18.40 -10.53 -6.49
N ASP A 123 19.05 -11.65 -6.74
CA ASP A 123 20.27 -12.08 -6.04
C ASP A 123 21.51 -11.59 -6.80
N ASN A 124 22.16 -10.56 -6.25
CA ASN A 124 23.36 -9.99 -6.84
C ASN A 124 24.56 -10.96 -6.86
N SER A 125 24.58 -11.96 -5.97
CA SER A 125 25.70 -12.92 -5.89
C SER A 125 25.68 -13.92 -7.05
N THR A 126 24.49 -14.29 -7.51
CA THR A 126 24.28 -15.22 -8.63
C THR A 126 23.84 -14.51 -9.91
N ASN A 127 23.54 -13.20 -9.83
CA ASN A 127 23.01 -12.37 -10.92
C ASN A 127 21.70 -12.95 -11.50
N THR A 128 20.82 -13.45 -10.62
CA THR A 128 19.55 -14.10 -11.00
C THR A 128 18.38 -13.63 -10.14
N TRP A 129 17.18 -13.76 -10.68
CA TRP A 129 15.95 -13.64 -9.89
C TRP A 129 15.69 -14.94 -9.14
N THR A 130 15.37 -14.82 -7.86
CA THR A 130 15.06 -15.93 -6.96
C THR A 130 13.67 -15.75 -6.37
N ASN A 131 12.75 -16.65 -6.74
CA ASN A 131 11.40 -16.67 -6.19
C ASN A 131 11.37 -17.36 -4.83
N TYR A 132 10.53 -16.86 -3.93
CA TYR A 132 10.23 -17.56 -2.69
C TYR A 132 9.43 -18.83 -2.98
N THR A 133 9.64 -19.84 -2.15
CA THR A 133 8.96 -21.14 -2.25
C THR A 133 8.27 -21.48 -0.94
N THR A 134 7.44 -22.52 -0.94
CA THR A 134 6.84 -23.07 0.31
C THR A 134 7.89 -23.42 1.37
N GLY A 135 9.10 -23.78 0.95
CA GLY A 135 10.21 -24.11 1.87
C GLY A 135 10.99 -22.88 2.38
N THR A 136 10.94 -21.75 1.69
CA THR A 136 11.78 -20.58 2.01
C THR A 136 10.97 -19.37 2.52
N VAL A 137 9.68 -19.28 2.20
CA VAL A 137 8.84 -18.11 2.53
C VAL A 137 8.72 -17.86 4.04
N GLY A 138 8.70 -18.92 4.85
CA GLY A 138 8.59 -18.80 6.32
C GLY A 138 9.79 -18.11 6.99
N GLY A 139 10.97 -18.17 6.37
CA GLY A 139 12.20 -17.51 6.85
C GLY A 139 12.55 -16.23 6.09
N ALA A 140 11.69 -15.75 5.19
CA ALA A 140 12.00 -14.65 4.28
C ALA A 140 12.10 -13.27 4.97
N GLY A 141 11.54 -13.11 6.18
CA GLY A 141 11.48 -11.82 6.87
C GLY A 141 10.45 -10.87 6.27
N ASN A 142 10.66 -9.57 6.46
CA ASN A 142 9.81 -8.52 5.93
C ASN A 142 10.32 -8.06 4.55
N PHE A 143 9.46 -7.38 3.80
CA PHE A 143 9.90 -6.61 2.65
C PHE A 143 10.86 -5.50 3.10
N ASP A 144 12.02 -5.41 2.47
CA ASP A 144 12.99 -4.35 2.75
C ASP A 144 12.52 -3.02 2.15
N ILE A 145 12.62 -1.95 2.92
CA ILE A 145 12.28 -0.60 2.45
C ILE A 145 13.20 -0.22 1.28
N GLY A 146 12.60 0.28 0.21
CA GLY A 146 13.34 0.76 -0.97
C GLY A 146 13.87 -0.34 -1.88
N LYS A 147 13.60 -1.62 -1.58
CA LYS A 147 13.95 -2.74 -2.44
C LYS A 147 12.79 -3.13 -3.34
N GLY A 148 13.10 -3.38 -4.62
CA GLY A 148 12.14 -3.92 -5.58
C GLY A 148 12.10 -5.45 -5.52
N TYR A 149 10.89 -5.98 -5.62
CA TYR A 149 10.63 -7.41 -5.72
C TYR A 149 9.87 -7.68 -7.03
N GLN A 150 10.25 -8.70 -7.76
CA GLN A 150 9.45 -9.13 -8.90
C GLN A 150 8.16 -9.78 -8.39
N MET A 151 7.04 -9.43 -9.02
CA MET A 151 5.72 -9.99 -8.66
C MET A 151 4.90 -10.26 -9.91
N GLY A 152 3.98 -11.24 -9.81
CA GLY A 152 3.06 -11.56 -10.89
C GLY A 152 1.79 -12.23 -10.39
N THR A 153 0.68 -11.98 -11.08
CA THR A 153 -0.65 -12.52 -10.74
C THR A 153 -1.06 -13.69 -11.65
N VAL A 154 -2.10 -14.40 -11.25
CA VAL A 154 -2.68 -15.48 -12.07
C VAL A 154 -3.45 -14.90 -13.27
N SER A 155 -3.43 -15.62 -14.39
CA SER A 155 -4.28 -15.29 -15.54
C SER A 155 -5.77 -15.46 -15.20
N GLY A 156 -6.59 -14.48 -15.58
CA GLY A 156 -8.04 -14.48 -15.30
C GLY A 156 -8.44 -14.09 -13.89
N GLY A 157 -7.48 -13.73 -13.04
CA GLY A 157 -7.71 -13.14 -11.72
C GLY A 157 -7.95 -11.63 -11.78
N THR A 158 -8.10 -11.01 -10.60
CA THR A 158 -8.34 -9.56 -10.48
C THR A 158 -7.09 -8.71 -10.77
N GLN A 159 -5.93 -9.32 -10.88
CA GLN A 159 -4.63 -8.66 -11.00
C GLN A 159 -4.35 -7.67 -9.83
N ILE A 160 -4.92 -7.93 -8.68
CA ILE A 160 -4.72 -7.12 -7.47
C ILE A 160 -4.01 -7.95 -6.41
N LEU A 161 -2.92 -7.43 -5.86
CA LEU A 161 -2.25 -7.95 -4.68
C LEU A 161 -2.47 -7.01 -3.50
N ALA A 162 -2.86 -7.57 -2.35
CA ALA A 162 -3.08 -6.85 -1.12
C ALA A 162 -1.78 -6.79 -0.29
N PHE A 163 -1.39 -5.59 0.10
CA PHE A 163 -0.32 -5.31 1.05
C PHE A 163 -0.96 -4.76 2.33
N THR A 164 -0.92 -5.54 3.42
CA THR A 164 -1.59 -5.20 4.71
C THR A 164 -0.65 -5.38 5.88
#